data_734178c328852a4ab30e33d02253c5c2
#
_entry.id   734178c328852a4ab30e33d02253c5c2
#
_cell.length_a   1.000
_cell.length_b   1.000
_cell.length_c   1.000
_cell.angle_alpha   90.00
_cell.angle_beta   90.00
_cell.angle_gamma   90.00
#
_symmetry.space_group_name_H-M   'P 1'
#
loop_
_entity.id
_entity.type
_entity.pdbx_description
1 polymer ?
#
loop_
_entity_poly.entity_id
_entity_poly.type
_entity_poly.pdbx_seq_one_letter_code
_entity_poly.pdbx_strand_id
1 'polypeptide(L)'
;MNMDKRIPVTLLTGFLGSGKTTLLNKLLHHPDMRDTAIIINELGDAGLDQIFANSNLAQNIENEHIADNTVLLSSGCLCCTLKNELADTMRDLFFKRALQAIPQFNRLIIETTGMADPGPILANLMNEPVIESVYRLDAVVVTIDSIYGLQQIEENTEALKQAAVADVLVLTKTDLASAEQVNALKEKLITINPGATQHKIAHGELDPAFVVDVGLFDLATKQAEPQRWLRAPIKQAQPKGTLPKKAHHEDITSFTVIMPSPLNWSQLKPHLLSFCQKYGKNLLRLKGIIHAADQSAPLAIHAVHFTPYPPTLLEGWTEEEPLSRIVIIGKDLNELEIRKALMQF
;
A
#
# COMPACT_ATOMS: atom_id res chain seq x y z
N MET A 1 -17.76 -0.41 20.66
CA MET A 1 -16.80 -0.38 19.55
C MET A 1 -15.65 -1.34 19.87
N ASN A 2 -15.53 -2.41 19.15
CA ASN A 2 -14.38 -3.31 19.32
C ASN A 2 -13.29 -2.79 18.39
N MET A 3 -12.46 -1.85 18.85
CA MET A 3 -11.32 -1.37 18.09
C MET A 3 -10.37 -2.56 17.84
N ASP A 4 -9.96 -2.73 16.61
CA ASP A 4 -8.97 -3.74 16.23
C ASP A 4 -7.67 -3.47 17.00
N LYS A 5 -7.32 -4.37 17.93
CA LYS A 5 -6.16 -4.22 18.82
C LYS A 5 -4.85 -4.62 18.17
N ARG A 6 -4.88 -5.07 16.92
CA ARG A 6 -3.68 -5.46 16.19
C ARG A 6 -2.83 -4.22 15.88
N ILE A 7 -1.52 -4.42 15.85
CA ILE A 7 -0.54 -3.39 15.56
C ILE A 7 -0.62 -3.04 14.06
N PRO A 8 -0.89 -1.78 13.68
CA PRO A 8 -0.90 -1.36 12.29
C PRO A 8 0.51 -1.41 11.68
N VAL A 9 0.59 -1.90 10.46
CA VAL A 9 1.83 -2.02 9.68
C VAL A 9 1.72 -1.16 8.43
N THR A 10 2.62 -0.19 8.28
CA THR A 10 2.80 0.56 7.06
C THR A 10 3.96 -0.03 6.25
N LEU A 11 3.70 -0.43 5.01
CA LEU A 11 4.74 -0.83 4.07
C LEU A 11 5.22 0.39 3.29
N LEU A 12 6.46 0.82 3.51
CA LEU A 12 7.12 1.90 2.77
C LEU A 12 7.99 1.30 1.65
N THR A 13 7.61 1.55 0.42
CA THR A 13 8.33 1.09 -0.77
C THR A 13 8.50 2.21 -1.79
N GLY A 14 9.07 1.93 -2.93
CA GLY A 14 9.33 2.87 -4.01
C GLY A 14 10.63 2.53 -4.72
N PHE A 15 10.76 2.90 -5.97
CA PHE A 15 11.90 2.52 -6.80
C PHE A 15 13.23 3.10 -6.28
N LEU A 16 14.35 2.64 -6.83
CA LEU A 16 15.69 3.12 -6.47
C LEU A 16 15.79 4.64 -6.59
N GLY A 17 16.34 5.29 -5.57
CA GLY A 17 16.51 6.75 -5.54
C GLY A 17 15.22 7.55 -5.37
N SER A 18 14.06 6.93 -5.14
CA SER A 18 12.77 7.64 -4.97
C SER A 18 12.63 8.41 -3.66
N GLY A 19 13.61 8.35 -2.75
CA GLY A 19 13.61 9.13 -1.52
C GLY A 19 12.96 8.47 -0.31
N LYS A 20 12.81 7.12 -0.30
CA LYS A 20 12.29 6.35 0.86
C LYS A 20 13.00 6.69 2.16
N THR A 21 14.32 6.50 2.18
CA THR A 21 15.16 6.71 3.36
C THR A 21 15.12 8.16 3.83
N THR A 22 15.07 9.13 2.90
CA THR A 22 14.94 10.56 3.25
C THR A 22 13.60 10.84 3.91
N LEU A 23 12.50 10.31 3.36
CA LEU A 23 11.17 10.42 3.95
C LEU A 23 11.13 9.77 5.34
N LEU A 24 11.62 8.53 5.46
CA LEU A 24 11.64 7.78 6.71
C LEU A 24 12.43 8.55 7.78
N ASN A 25 13.62 9.06 7.46
CA ASN A 25 14.42 9.86 8.39
C ASN A 25 13.69 11.11 8.89
N LYS A 26 12.98 11.81 8.01
CA LYS A 26 12.18 12.98 8.42
C LYS A 26 11.01 12.59 9.31
N LEU A 27 10.32 11.51 8.97
CA LEU A 27 9.21 10.98 9.79
C LEU A 27 9.69 10.61 11.20
N LEU A 28 10.85 9.95 11.33
CA LEU A 28 11.38 9.51 12.63
C LEU A 28 11.66 10.63 13.62
N HIS A 29 11.89 11.86 13.13
CA HIS A 29 12.10 13.02 13.98
C HIS A 29 10.77 13.73 14.34
N HIS A 30 9.64 13.27 13.80
CA HIS A 30 8.35 13.88 14.10
C HIS A 30 7.78 13.36 15.43
N PRO A 31 7.24 14.22 16.31
CA PRO A 31 6.70 13.81 17.61
C PRO A 31 5.61 12.73 17.52
N ASP A 32 4.80 12.73 16.46
CA ASP A 32 3.71 11.78 16.25
C ASP A 32 4.20 10.38 15.83
N MET A 33 5.51 10.24 15.59
CA MET A 33 6.13 8.94 15.28
C MET A 33 6.70 8.23 16.51
N ARG A 34 6.40 8.72 17.71
CA ARG A 34 6.73 8.03 18.98
C ARG A 34 6.11 6.64 19.00
N ASP A 35 6.76 5.74 19.73
CA ASP A 35 6.33 4.35 19.87
C ASP A 35 6.16 3.62 18.52
N THR A 36 7.06 3.90 17.56
CA THR A 36 7.09 3.27 16.25
C THR A 36 8.24 2.27 16.17
N ALA A 37 7.96 1.02 15.80
CA ALA A 37 8.98 0.06 15.40
C ALA A 37 9.25 0.16 13.90
N ILE A 38 10.49 -0.08 13.49
CA ILE A 38 10.91 0.00 12.09
C ILE A 38 11.74 -1.21 11.73
N ILE A 39 11.37 -1.86 10.65
CA ILE A 39 12.16 -2.90 9.99
C ILE A 39 12.68 -2.32 8.68
N ILE A 40 14.00 -2.26 8.54
CA ILE A 40 14.66 -1.84 7.31
C ILE A 40 15.16 -3.07 6.59
N ASN A 41 14.70 -3.24 5.37
CA ASN A 41 15.06 -4.34 4.51
C ASN A 41 15.84 -3.81 3.31
N GLU A 42 17.14 -3.62 3.48
CA GLU A 42 18.02 -3.19 2.39
C GLU A 42 19.09 -4.25 2.08
N LEU A 43 19.53 -4.28 0.81
CA LEU A 43 20.61 -5.13 0.31
C LEU A 43 21.96 -4.66 0.88
N GLY A 44 22.39 -5.23 2.01
CA GLY A 44 23.73 -5.06 2.57
C GLY A 44 23.79 -4.25 3.86
N ASP A 45 24.92 -4.39 4.57
CA ASP A 45 25.23 -3.72 5.86
C ASP A 45 25.25 -2.17 5.78
N ALA A 46 25.16 -1.61 4.56
CA ALA A 46 25.24 -0.17 4.31
C ALA A 46 23.95 0.60 4.64
N GLY A 47 22.80 -0.06 4.78
CA GLY A 47 21.50 0.64 4.91
C GLY A 47 21.37 1.39 6.22
N LEU A 48 21.65 0.73 7.34
CA LEU A 48 21.61 1.37 8.67
C LEU A 48 22.72 2.40 8.84
N ASP A 49 23.94 2.07 8.39
CA ASP A 49 25.08 2.99 8.46
C ASP A 49 24.84 4.26 7.63
N GLN A 50 24.12 4.19 6.49
CA GLN A 50 23.74 5.37 5.72
C GLN A 50 22.63 6.19 6.39
N ILE A 51 21.65 5.56 7.03
CA ILE A 51 20.64 6.26 7.83
C ILE A 51 21.31 6.97 8.98
N PHE A 52 22.22 6.30 9.70
CA PHE A 52 22.98 6.88 10.81
C PHE A 52 24.03 7.89 10.35
N ALA A 53 24.76 7.63 9.27
CA ALA A 53 25.81 8.52 8.77
C ALA A 53 25.25 9.82 8.14
N ASN A 54 24.14 9.74 7.39
CA ASN A 54 23.51 10.90 6.79
C ASN A 54 22.74 11.78 7.78
N SER A 55 22.39 11.22 8.96
CA SER A 55 21.63 11.94 9.99
C SER A 55 22.49 12.57 11.07
N ASN A 56 23.84 12.51 11.01
CA ASN A 56 24.71 12.80 12.14
C ASN A 56 24.37 12.00 13.41
N LEU A 57 23.54 10.98 13.30
CA LEU A 57 23.03 10.14 14.38
C LEU A 57 24.16 9.30 14.99
N ALA A 58 25.19 8.94 14.22
CA ALA A 58 26.33 8.18 14.71
C ALA A 58 27.22 8.94 15.70
N GLN A 59 27.15 10.30 15.68
CA GLN A 59 27.94 11.15 16.59
C GLN A 59 27.13 11.74 17.75
N ASN A 60 25.80 11.67 17.72
CA ASN A 60 24.92 12.33 18.69
C ASN A 60 23.93 11.38 19.39
N ILE A 61 24.24 10.07 19.45
CA ILE A 61 23.42 9.08 20.19
C ILE A 61 23.18 9.51 21.67
N GLU A 62 23.97 10.43 22.20
CA GLU A 62 23.76 10.94 23.55
C GLU A 62 22.88 12.21 23.66
N ASN A 63 22.52 12.92 22.55
CA ASN A 63 21.90 14.24 22.68
C ASN A 63 20.82 14.66 21.67
N GLU A 64 20.44 13.87 20.66
CA GLU A 64 19.33 14.22 19.79
C GLU A 64 18.26 13.14 19.79
N HIS A 65 17.05 13.52 20.19
CA HIS A 65 15.87 12.69 20.32
C HIS A 65 15.40 12.14 18.97
N ILE A 66 15.84 10.95 18.59
CA ILE A 66 14.94 10.03 17.86
C ILE A 66 13.71 9.92 18.76
N ALA A 67 12.52 10.08 18.18
CA ALA A 67 11.28 10.07 18.97
C ALA A 67 11.36 8.97 20.04
N ASP A 68 11.21 9.34 21.30
CA ASP A 68 11.39 8.46 22.43
C ASP A 68 10.71 7.10 22.14
N ASN A 69 11.44 5.99 22.38
CA ASN A 69 10.99 4.61 22.17
C ASN A 69 10.93 4.07 20.73
N THR A 70 11.67 4.61 19.75
CA THR A 70 11.77 3.99 18.42
C THR A 70 12.66 2.73 18.46
N VAL A 71 12.18 1.61 17.94
CA VAL A 71 12.94 0.35 17.83
C VAL A 71 13.34 0.16 16.37
N LEU A 72 14.65 0.21 16.09
CA LEU A 72 15.22 -0.03 14.76
C LEU A 72 15.76 -1.44 14.65
N LEU A 73 15.37 -2.17 13.63
CA LEU A 73 15.86 -3.50 13.31
C LEU A 73 16.33 -3.57 11.86
N SER A 74 17.53 -4.12 11.63
CA SER A 74 17.97 -4.51 10.30
C SER A 74 17.62 -5.98 10.08
N SER A 75 16.92 -6.26 9.00
CA SER A 75 16.75 -7.62 8.48
C SER A 75 17.63 -7.79 7.23
N GLY A 76 18.27 -8.95 7.10
CA GLY A 76 19.07 -9.26 5.92
C GLY A 76 18.25 -9.25 4.61
N CYS A 77 18.94 -9.41 3.47
CA CYS A 77 18.34 -9.34 2.14
C CYS A 77 17.06 -10.14 1.93
N LEU A 78 15.92 -9.49 1.72
CA LEU A 78 14.63 -10.13 1.37
C LEU A 78 14.49 -10.50 -0.13
N CYS A 79 15.50 -10.31 -0.98
CA CYS A 79 15.25 -10.37 -2.42
C CYS A 79 15.22 -11.75 -3.06
N CYS A 80 15.72 -12.83 -2.49
CA CYS A 80 15.78 -14.10 -3.23
C CYS A 80 15.46 -15.41 -2.50
N THR A 81 15.52 -15.49 -1.17
CA THR A 81 15.43 -16.82 -0.52
C THR A 81 14.55 -16.85 0.74
N LEU A 82 13.99 -15.75 1.19
CA LEU A 82 13.68 -15.54 2.61
C LEU A 82 12.22 -15.14 2.87
N LYS A 83 11.28 -15.93 2.33
CA LYS A 83 9.84 -15.80 2.72
C LYS A 83 9.61 -15.87 4.23
N ASN A 84 10.56 -16.40 4.98
CA ASN A 84 10.43 -16.63 6.41
C ASN A 84 11.12 -15.56 7.28
N GLU A 85 12.17 -14.86 6.81
CA GLU A 85 12.95 -13.95 7.65
C GLU A 85 12.15 -12.72 8.12
N LEU A 86 11.35 -12.11 7.25
CA LEU A 86 10.49 -11.00 7.68
C LEU A 86 9.47 -11.47 8.72
N ALA A 87 8.85 -12.62 8.47
CA ALA A 87 7.89 -13.21 9.40
C ALA A 87 8.56 -13.57 10.74
N ASP A 88 9.77 -14.13 10.68
CA ASP A 88 10.57 -14.44 11.89
C ASP A 88 10.96 -13.17 12.65
N THR A 89 11.40 -12.12 11.95
CA THR A 89 11.73 -10.81 12.53
C THR A 89 10.51 -10.19 13.21
N MET A 90 9.35 -10.23 12.57
CA MET A 90 8.11 -9.68 13.13
C MET A 90 7.64 -10.47 14.36
N ARG A 91 7.77 -11.81 14.34
CA ARG A 91 7.49 -12.65 15.52
C ARG A 91 8.42 -12.35 16.68
N ASP A 92 9.73 -12.27 16.41
CA ASP A 92 10.75 -11.93 17.42
C ASP A 92 10.48 -10.55 18.03
N LEU A 93 10.17 -9.57 17.19
CA LEU A 93 9.80 -8.21 17.60
C LEU A 93 8.59 -8.21 18.55
N PHE A 94 7.56 -8.99 18.21
CA PHE A 94 6.38 -9.12 19.05
C PHE A 94 6.69 -9.78 20.41
N PHE A 95 7.46 -10.88 20.40
CA PHE A 95 7.85 -11.55 21.66
C PHE A 95 8.73 -10.67 22.54
N LYS A 96 9.71 -9.97 21.98
CA LYS A 96 10.54 -9.02 22.71
C LYS A 96 9.72 -7.89 23.33
N ARG A 97 8.73 -7.36 22.57
CA ARG A 97 7.78 -6.37 23.08
C ARG A 97 6.94 -6.93 24.22
N ALA A 98 6.40 -8.14 24.08
CA ALA A 98 5.58 -8.80 25.10
C ALA A 98 6.36 -9.09 26.38
N LEU A 99 7.63 -9.43 26.26
CA LEU A 99 8.56 -9.67 27.39
C LEU A 99 9.15 -8.37 27.96
N GLN A 100 8.78 -7.20 27.42
CA GLN A 100 9.36 -5.90 27.81
C GLN A 100 10.89 -5.82 27.64
N ALA A 101 11.45 -6.65 26.75
CA ALA A 101 12.87 -6.64 26.42
C ALA A 101 13.26 -5.48 25.48
N ILE A 102 12.26 -4.85 24.86
CA ILE A 102 12.38 -3.64 24.04
C ILE A 102 11.28 -2.65 24.43
N PRO A 103 11.42 -1.36 24.07
CA PRO A 103 10.37 -0.37 24.26
C PRO A 103 9.03 -0.83 23.66
N GLN A 104 7.95 -0.39 24.27
CA GLN A 104 6.62 -0.64 23.74
C GLN A 104 6.40 0.19 22.47
N PHE A 105 5.82 -0.41 21.45
CA PHE A 105 5.43 0.27 20.22
C PHE A 105 3.99 -0.04 19.87
N ASN A 106 3.32 0.88 19.22
CA ASN A 106 1.93 0.77 18.83
C ASN A 106 1.72 0.75 17.29
N ARG A 107 2.80 0.87 16.52
CA ARG A 107 2.83 0.77 15.05
C ARG A 107 4.16 0.22 14.55
N LEU A 108 4.14 -0.31 13.33
CA LEU A 108 5.32 -0.86 12.67
C LEU A 108 5.42 -0.26 11.25
N ILE A 109 6.61 0.21 10.87
CA ILE A 109 6.95 0.56 9.50
C ILE A 109 7.94 -0.46 8.96
N ILE A 110 7.70 -0.95 7.74
CA ILE A 110 8.62 -1.83 7.03
C ILE A 110 9.08 -1.10 5.77
N GLU A 111 10.36 -0.72 5.72
CA GLU A 111 10.97 -0.18 4.50
C GLU A 111 11.51 -1.32 3.65
N THR A 112 11.23 -1.30 2.36
CA THR A 112 11.72 -2.30 1.40
C THR A 112 12.83 -1.75 0.52
N THR A 113 13.62 -2.64 -0.08
CA THR A 113 14.58 -2.26 -1.13
C THR A 113 13.85 -1.63 -2.32
N GLY A 114 14.56 -0.81 -3.09
CA GLY A 114 14.01 -0.13 -4.26
C GLY A 114 13.58 -1.06 -5.40
N MET A 115 14.09 -2.30 -5.43
CA MET A 115 13.77 -3.32 -6.43
C MET A 115 12.75 -4.34 -5.93
N ALA A 116 12.19 -4.15 -4.73
CA ALA A 116 11.25 -5.12 -4.17
C ALA A 116 9.91 -5.12 -4.92
N ASP A 117 9.43 -6.32 -5.24
CA ASP A 117 8.03 -6.54 -5.56
C ASP A 117 7.24 -6.57 -4.23
N PRO A 118 6.33 -5.64 -3.99
CA PRO A 118 5.60 -5.59 -2.72
C PRO A 118 4.61 -6.75 -2.54
N GLY A 119 4.21 -7.42 -3.61
CA GLY A 119 3.21 -8.49 -3.57
C GLY A 119 3.59 -9.65 -2.65
N PRO A 120 4.76 -10.28 -2.81
CA PRO A 120 5.22 -11.34 -1.93
C PRO A 120 5.36 -10.91 -0.46
N ILE A 121 5.79 -9.68 -0.20
CA ILE A 121 5.92 -9.14 1.15
C ILE A 121 4.55 -9.02 1.81
N LEU A 122 3.58 -8.45 1.10
CA LEU A 122 2.20 -8.30 1.56
C LEU A 122 1.53 -9.67 1.78
N ALA A 123 1.78 -10.63 0.89
CA ALA A 123 1.27 -12.00 1.05
C ALA A 123 1.81 -12.67 2.33
N ASN A 124 3.08 -12.50 2.65
CA ASN A 124 3.67 -13.03 3.87
C ASN A 124 3.07 -12.42 5.13
N LEU A 125 2.85 -11.09 5.12
CA LEU A 125 2.21 -10.37 6.23
C LEU A 125 0.78 -10.85 6.53
N MET A 126 0.07 -11.34 5.52
CA MET A 126 -1.34 -11.65 5.63
C MET A 126 -1.68 -13.15 5.72
N ASN A 127 -0.74 -14.03 5.39
CA ASN A 127 -0.99 -15.48 5.36
C ASN A 127 -0.32 -16.25 6.51
N GLU A 128 0.47 -15.57 7.35
CA GLU A 128 1.11 -16.18 8.50
C GLU A 128 0.21 -15.98 9.72
N PRO A 129 -0.35 -17.07 10.33
CA PRO A 129 -1.41 -16.97 11.34
C PRO A 129 -1.02 -16.17 12.59
N VAL A 130 0.24 -16.26 13.03
CA VAL A 130 0.72 -15.52 14.20
C VAL A 130 0.78 -14.02 13.86
N ILE A 131 1.30 -13.69 12.68
CA ILE A 131 1.40 -12.29 12.23
C ILE A 131 0.00 -11.70 12.05
N GLU A 132 -0.91 -12.41 11.38
CA GLU A 132 -2.29 -11.96 11.18
C GLU A 132 -3.02 -11.71 12.50
N SER A 133 -2.73 -12.48 13.54
CA SER A 133 -3.35 -12.31 14.85
C SER A 133 -2.86 -11.08 15.62
N VAL A 134 -1.65 -10.61 15.33
CA VAL A 134 -0.96 -9.53 16.07
C VAL A 134 -0.91 -8.23 15.28
N TYR A 135 -0.69 -8.34 13.98
CA TYR A 135 -0.50 -7.21 13.08
C TYR A 135 -1.64 -7.09 12.07
N ARG A 136 -1.86 -5.88 11.57
CA ARG A 136 -2.76 -5.59 10.45
C ARG A 136 -2.07 -4.65 9.47
N LEU A 137 -2.28 -4.85 8.18
CA LEU A 137 -1.82 -3.87 7.21
C LEU A 137 -2.61 -2.57 7.38
N ASP A 138 -1.89 -1.46 7.50
CA ASP A 138 -2.47 -0.12 7.58
C ASP A 138 -2.47 0.56 6.21
N ALA A 139 -1.30 0.63 5.57
CA ALA A 139 -1.16 1.21 4.24
C ALA A 139 0.08 0.70 3.49
N VAL A 140 0.01 0.75 2.17
CA VAL A 140 1.16 0.66 1.27
C VAL A 140 1.49 2.07 0.78
N VAL A 141 2.59 2.62 1.28
CA VAL A 141 3.09 3.95 0.92
C VAL A 141 4.21 3.80 -0.09
N VAL A 142 4.08 4.47 -1.23
CA VAL A 142 5.05 4.37 -2.32
C VAL A 142 5.62 5.74 -2.64
N THR A 143 6.94 5.88 -2.48
CA THR A 143 7.65 7.10 -2.91
C THR A 143 7.96 7.04 -4.39
N ILE A 144 7.73 8.16 -5.09
CA ILE A 144 8.00 8.30 -6.53
C ILE A 144 8.77 9.59 -6.76
N ASP A 145 9.90 9.49 -7.44
CA ASP A 145 10.74 10.61 -7.84
C ASP A 145 10.01 11.49 -8.87
N SER A 146 9.81 12.78 -8.60
CA SER A 146 9.09 13.66 -9.52
C SER A 146 9.88 13.99 -10.78
N ILE A 147 11.21 13.77 -10.80
CA ILE A 147 12.07 14.02 -11.95
C ILE A 147 12.09 12.80 -12.88
N TYR A 148 12.40 11.63 -12.30
CA TYR A 148 12.64 10.40 -13.06
C TYR A 148 11.50 9.38 -12.97
N GLY A 149 10.52 9.58 -12.10
CA GLY A 149 9.48 8.59 -11.79
C GLY A 149 8.63 8.19 -13.00
N LEU A 150 8.35 9.12 -13.92
CA LEU A 150 7.61 8.80 -15.14
C LEU A 150 8.39 7.80 -16.01
N GLN A 151 9.68 8.08 -16.26
CA GLN A 151 10.57 7.20 -17.00
C GLN A 151 10.75 5.85 -16.27
N GLN A 152 10.96 5.88 -14.95
CA GLN A 152 11.12 4.67 -14.15
C GLN A 152 9.91 3.74 -14.25
N ILE A 153 8.69 4.30 -14.19
CA ILE A 153 7.44 3.55 -14.34
C ILE A 153 7.31 2.97 -15.76
N GLU A 154 7.78 3.67 -16.77
CA GLU A 154 7.72 3.22 -18.16
C GLU A 154 8.76 2.15 -18.49
N GLU A 155 9.91 2.18 -17.85
CA GLU A 155 11.04 1.28 -18.15
C GLU A 155 11.15 0.08 -17.19
N ASN A 156 10.57 0.16 -15.98
CA ASN A 156 10.78 -0.85 -14.93
C ASN A 156 9.46 -1.40 -14.41
N THR A 157 9.29 -2.70 -14.54
CA THR A 157 8.11 -3.44 -14.06
C THR A 157 7.90 -3.29 -12.55
N GLU A 158 8.98 -3.25 -11.77
CA GLU A 158 8.93 -3.11 -10.31
C GLU A 158 8.37 -1.74 -9.92
N ALA A 159 8.83 -0.65 -10.54
CA ALA A 159 8.30 0.69 -10.29
C ALA A 159 6.80 0.79 -10.64
N LEU A 160 6.41 0.17 -11.74
CA LEU A 160 5.02 0.12 -12.19
C LEU A 160 4.14 -0.69 -11.21
N LYS A 161 4.60 -1.86 -10.75
CA LYS A 161 3.89 -2.68 -9.75
C LYS A 161 3.77 -1.96 -8.41
N GLN A 162 4.84 -1.30 -7.95
CA GLN A 162 4.82 -0.52 -6.72
C GLN A 162 3.75 0.57 -6.79
N ALA A 163 3.70 1.35 -7.87
CA ALA A 163 2.67 2.37 -8.08
C ALA A 163 1.25 1.77 -8.11
N ALA A 164 1.08 0.60 -8.73
CA ALA A 164 -0.21 -0.07 -8.88
C ALA A 164 -0.79 -0.56 -7.54
N VAL A 165 0.05 -1.01 -6.60
CA VAL A 165 -0.42 -1.52 -5.30
C VAL A 165 -0.52 -0.46 -4.20
N ALA A 166 -0.10 0.78 -4.46
CA ALA A 166 -0.08 1.85 -3.48
C ALA A 166 -1.46 2.19 -2.92
N ASP A 167 -1.52 2.50 -1.64
CA ASP A 167 -2.61 3.24 -1.01
C ASP A 167 -2.33 4.73 -1.02
N VAL A 168 -1.05 5.08 -0.81
CA VAL A 168 -0.55 6.45 -0.80
C VAL A 168 0.65 6.56 -1.73
N LEU A 169 0.61 7.51 -2.64
CA LEU A 169 1.70 7.87 -3.55
C LEU A 169 2.33 9.18 -3.06
N VAL A 170 3.59 9.12 -2.67
CA VAL A 170 4.35 10.27 -2.20
C VAL A 170 5.29 10.72 -3.32
N LEU A 171 4.95 11.82 -3.98
CA LEU A 171 5.75 12.43 -5.03
C LEU A 171 6.85 13.25 -4.37
N THR A 172 8.06 12.74 -4.41
CA THR A 172 9.24 13.35 -3.78
C THR A 172 9.96 14.29 -4.74
N LYS A 173 10.90 15.09 -4.22
CA LYS A 173 11.76 15.98 -5.00
C LYS A 173 10.97 16.96 -5.88
N THR A 174 9.80 17.38 -5.43
CA THR A 174 8.95 18.32 -6.20
C THR A 174 9.56 19.72 -6.28
N ASP A 175 10.50 20.02 -5.42
CA ASP A 175 11.33 21.23 -5.43
C ASP A 175 12.36 21.24 -6.55
N LEU A 176 12.72 20.07 -7.10
CA LEU A 176 13.71 19.90 -8.17
C LEU A 176 13.07 19.64 -9.54
N ALA A 177 11.78 19.31 -9.57
CA ALA A 177 11.04 18.99 -10.79
C ALA A 177 10.25 20.20 -11.30
N SER A 178 10.06 20.31 -12.62
CA SER A 178 9.17 21.32 -13.18
C SER A 178 7.70 21.00 -12.92
N ALA A 179 6.84 22.01 -12.97
CA ALA A 179 5.40 21.82 -12.79
C ALA A 179 4.80 20.88 -13.85
N GLU A 180 5.32 20.91 -15.07
CA GLU A 180 4.92 20.05 -16.18
C GLU A 180 5.28 18.58 -15.88
N GLN A 181 6.50 18.32 -15.38
CA GLN A 181 6.94 16.97 -14.99
C GLN A 181 6.05 16.39 -13.89
N VAL A 182 5.79 17.18 -12.84
CA VAL A 182 4.94 16.76 -11.73
C VAL A 182 3.51 16.47 -12.20
N ASN A 183 2.95 17.30 -13.09
CA ASN A 183 1.59 17.11 -13.59
C ASN A 183 1.50 15.87 -14.51
N ALA A 184 2.45 15.69 -15.43
CA ALA A 184 2.50 14.51 -16.30
C ALA A 184 2.60 13.21 -15.47
N LEU A 185 3.46 13.20 -14.45
CA LEU A 185 3.58 12.07 -13.53
C LEU A 185 2.25 11.81 -12.79
N LYS A 186 1.60 12.84 -12.26
CA LYS A 186 0.31 12.71 -11.58
C LYS A 186 -0.77 12.11 -12.47
N GLU A 187 -0.89 12.58 -13.70
CA GLU A 187 -1.86 12.05 -14.68
C GLU A 187 -1.58 10.58 -14.99
N LYS A 188 -0.30 10.22 -15.18
CA LYS A 188 0.09 8.82 -15.41
C LYS A 188 -0.29 7.94 -14.21
N LEU A 189 -0.02 8.39 -13.00
CA LEU A 189 -0.34 7.65 -11.77
C LEU A 189 -1.85 7.48 -11.58
N ILE A 190 -2.67 8.47 -11.92
CA ILE A 190 -4.14 8.35 -11.92
C ILE A 190 -4.61 7.26 -12.88
N THR A 191 -3.95 7.10 -14.04
CA THR A 191 -4.32 6.03 -14.99
C THR A 191 -3.93 4.64 -14.50
N ILE A 192 -2.83 4.52 -13.75
CA ILE A 192 -2.34 3.25 -13.19
C ILE A 192 -3.15 2.86 -11.96
N ASN A 193 -3.27 3.79 -11.01
CA ASN A 193 -3.93 3.55 -9.73
C ASN A 193 -4.80 4.75 -9.32
N PRO A 194 -6.05 4.81 -9.83
CA PRO A 194 -6.96 5.91 -9.54
C PRO A 194 -7.39 5.97 -8.08
N GLY A 195 -7.21 4.87 -7.32
CA GLY A 195 -7.60 4.77 -5.92
C GLY A 195 -6.55 5.20 -4.91
N ALA A 196 -5.32 5.49 -5.34
CA ALA A 196 -4.27 5.95 -4.44
C ALA A 196 -4.37 7.47 -4.20
N THR A 197 -4.16 7.90 -2.95
CA THR A 197 -3.98 9.33 -2.65
C THR A 197 -2.60 9.79 -3.10
N GLN A 198 -2.48 11.04 -3.57
CA GLN A 198 -1.20 11.58 -4.06
C GLN A 198 -0.80 12.82 -3.25
N HIS A 199 0.36 12.75 -2.60
CA HIS A 199 0.94 13.84 -1.83
C HIS A 199 2.24 14.30 -2.48
N LYS A 200 2.40 15.62 -2.66
CA LYS A 200 3.63 16.24 -3.14
C LYS A 200 4.47 16.64 -1.96
N ILE A 201 5.75 16.29 -1.97
CA ILE A 201 6.68 16.69 -0.91
C ILE A 201 7.99 17.24 -1.47
N ALA A 202 8.57 18.15 -0.71
CA ALA A 202 9.92 18.65 -0.89
C ALA A 202 10.76 18.29 0.33
N HIS A 203 12.05 18.05 0.13
CA HIS A 203 13.01 17.77 1.20
C HIS A 203 12.63 16.63 2.17
N GLY A 204 11.73 15.72 1.76
CA GLY A 204 11.25 14.61 2.58
C GLY A 204 10.23 14.99 3.66
N GLU A 205 9.72 16.20 3.66
CA GLU A 205 8.77 16.69 4.66
C GLU A 205 7.35 16.27 4.33
N LEU A 206 6.76 15.45 5.18
CA LEU A 206 5.38 14.97 5.08
C LEU A 206 4.78 14.83 6.48
N ASP A 207 3.54 15.25 6.64
CA ASP A 207 2.79 14.99 7.86
C ASP A 207 2.60 13.47 8.03
N PRO A 208 3.02 12.89 9.18
CA PRO A 208 2.85 11.47 9.45
C PRO A 208 1.42 10.95 9.25
N ALA A 209 0.40 11.74 9.50
CA ALA A 209 -1.00 11.37 9.30
C ALA A 209 -1.35 10.94 7.85
N PHE A 210 -0.49 11.23 6.88
CA PHE A 210 -0.67 10.77 5.50
C PHE A 210 -0.03 9.41 5.22
N VAL A 211 0.78 8.87 6.14
CA VAL A 211 1.54 7.63 5.91
C VAL A 211 1.39 6.59 7.01
N VAL A 212 0.96 7.01 8.20
CA VAL A 212 0.68 6.09 9.32
C VAL A 212 -0.72 6.34 9.85
N ASP A 213 -1.33 5.29 10.40
CA ASP A 213 -2.73 5.31 10.87
C ASP A 213 -3.68 5.83 9.76
N VAL A 214 -3.30 5.58 8.50
CA VAL A 214 -4.08 5.98 7.32
C VAL A 214 -5.43 5.31 7.36
N GLY A 215 -5.50 4.16 8.02
CA GLY A 215 -6.66 3.28 8.08
C GLY A 215 -7.09 2.94 6.66
N LEU A 216 -6.99 1.71 6.25
CA LEU A 216 -7.44 1.34 4.90
C LEU A 216 -8.87 1.85 4.63
N PHE A 217 -9.64 2.16 5.70
CA PHE A 217 -11.03 2.66 5.68
C PHE A 217 -11.47 3.35 6.98
N ASP A 218 -10.68 4.16 7.62
CA ASP A 218 -11.21 4.97 8.72
C ASP A 218 -12.00 6.16 8.16
N LEU A 219 -13.31 6.00 8.07
CA LEU A 219 -14.26 7.05 7.68
C LEU A 219 -14.39 8.17 8.72
N ALA A 220 -14.01 7.90 9.97
CA ALA A 220 -14.17 8.88 11.05
C ALA A 220 -13.17 10.04 10.93
N THR A 221 -12.00 9.80 10.39
CA THR A 221 -10.96 10.81 10.21
C THR A 221 -10.94 11.47 8.84
N LYS A 222 -11.62 10.88 7.82
CA LYS A 222 -11.61 11.38 6.43
C LYS A 222 -13.01 11.47 5.85
N GLN A 223 -13.74 12.51 6.23
CA GLN A 223 -15.11 12.78 5.74
C GLN A 223 -15.31 12.90 4.21
N ALA A 224 -14.28 12.76 3.39
CA ALA A 224 -14.37 13.04 1.95
C ALA A 224 -13.85 11.95 0.99
N GLU A 225 -13.28 10.83 1.46
CA GLU A 225 -12.45 9.99 0.58
C GLU A 225 -13.00 8.63 0.09
N PRO A 226 -14.00 7.96 0.67
CA PRO A 226 -14.59 6.79 0.02
C PRO A 226 -15.15 7.12 -1.36
N GLN A 227 -15.66 8.35 -1.54
CA GLN A 227 -16.16 8.82 -2.83
C GLN A 227 -15.07 9.05 -3.87
N ARG A 228 -13.80 9.26 -3.47
CA ARG A 228 -12.73 9.62 -4.42
C ARG A 228 -12.25 8.43 -5.24
N TRP A 229 -12.02 7.29 -4.63
CA TRP A 229 -11.69 6.07 -5.37
C TRP A 229 -12.93 5.35 -5.94
N LEU A 230 -14.13 5.66 -5.43
CA LEU A 230 -15.40 5.31 -6.06
C LEU A 230 -15.67 6.17 -7.32
N ARG A 231 -15.06 7.35 -7.42
CA ARG A 231 -15.12 8.26 -8.58
C ARG A 231 -14.10 7.93 -9.67
N ALA A 232 -13.38 6.79 -9.59
CA ALA A 232 -12.57 6.35 -10.72
C ALA A 232 -13.44 6.48 -12.00
N PRO A 233 -12.99 7.21 -13.02
CA PRO A 233 -13.82 7.49 -14.19
C PRO A 233 -14.28 6.16 -14.76
N ILE A 234 -15.60 5.99 -14.86
CA ILE A 234 -16.18 4.92 -15.66
C ILE A 234 -15.71 5.24 -17.08
N LYS A 235 -14.61 4.64 -17.51
CA LYS A 235 -14.20 4.72 -18.91
C LYS A 235 -15.33 4.04 -19.69
N GLN A 236 -16.23 4.85 -20.25
CA GLN A 236 -17.06 4.38 -21.33
C GLN A 236 -16.13 3.80 -22.39
N ALA A 237 -16.39 2.56 -22.78
CA ALA A 237 -15.62 1.86 -23.78
C ALA A 237 -15.45 2.79 -25.00
N GLN A 238 -14.23 3.30 -25.22
CA GLN A 238 -13.96 4.04 -26.44
C GLN A 238 -14.04 3.08 -27.62
N PRO A 239 -14.69 3.45 -28.74
CA PRO A 239 -14.76 2.59 -29.90
C PRO A 239 -13.35 2.34 -30.44
N LYS A 240 -13.05 1.07 -30.71
CA LYS A 240 -11.81 0.59 -31.32
C LYS A 240 -11.52 1.35 -32.60
N GLY A 241 -10.43 2.09 -32.62
CA GLY A 241 -10.00 2.78 -33.84
C GLY A 241 -8.68 3.52 -33.67
N THR A 242 -7.61 2.83 -33.27
CA THR A 242 -6.22 3.22 -33.59
C THR A 242 -5.33 2.00 -33.48
N LEU A 243 -4.51 1.79 -34.51
CA LEU A 243 -3.58 0.68 -34.66
C LEU A 243 -2.60 0.57 -33.47
N PRO A 244 -2.23 -0.64 -33.03
CA PRO A 244 -1.33 -0.82 -31.91
C PRO A 244 0.06 -0.30 -32.29
N LYS A 245 0.54 0.74 -31.60
CA LYS A 245 1.95 1.01 -31.51
C LYS A 245 2.57 -0.16 -30.75
N LYS A 246 3.53 -0.85 -31.34
CA LYS A 246 4.42 -1.81 -30.68
C LYS A 246 5.08 -1.09 -29.51
N ALA A 247 4.61 -1.32 -28.30
CA ALA A 247 5.30 -1.04 -27.07
C ALA A 247 5.49 -2.37 -26.36
N HIS A 248 6.72 -2.77 -26.14
CA HIS A 248 7.10 -3.88 -25.27
C HIS A 248 6.93 -3.45 -23.81
N HIS A 249 5.73 -3.14 -23.39
CA HIS A 249 5.42 -2.85 -21.99
C HIS A 249 4.21 -3.66 -21.58
N GLU A 250 4.37 -4.38 -20.50
CA GLU A 250 3.35 -5.12 -19.79
C GLU A 250 2.18 -4.17 -19.46
N ASP A 251 1.03 -4.36 -20.11
CA ASP A 251 -0.11 -3.46 -19.98
C ASP A 251 -0.79 -3.66 -18.61
N ILE A 252 -0.52 -2.76 -17.66
CA ILE A 252 -1.33 -2.65 -16.45
C ILE A 252 -2.61 -1.89 -16.79
N THR A 253 -3.74 -2.51 -16.48
CA THR A 253 -5.06 -1.94 -16.66
C THR A 253 -5.75 -1.73 -15.31
N SER A 254 -6.52 -0.65 -15.22
CA SER A 254 -7.37 -0.34 -14.07
C SER A 254 -8.80 -0.12 -14.54
N PHE A 255 -9.76 -0.80 -13.92
CA PHE A 255 -11.19 -0.63 -14.22
C PHE A 255 -12.05 -0.91 -13.00
N THR A 256 -13.28 -0.37 -13.02
CA THR A 256 -14.26 -0.55 -11.95
C THR A 256 -15.36 -1.49 -12.38
N VAL A 257 -15.67 -2.47 -11.54
CA VAL A 257 -16.84 -3.34 -11.68
C VAL A 257 -17.93 -2.85 -10.74
N ILE A 258 -19.08 -2.52 -11.29
CA ILE A 258 -20.29 -2.19 -10.52
C ILE A 258 -21.12 -3.48 -10.44
N MET A 259 -21.48 -3.87 -9.24
CA MET A 259 -22.24 -5.10 -8.98
C MET A 259 -23.65 -4.73 -8.51
N PRO A 260 -24.68 -5.53 -8.89
CA PRO A 260 -26.02 -5.32 -8.38
C PRO A 260 -26.02 -5.39 -6.84
N SER A 261 -26.83 -4.57 -6.20
CA SER A 261 -26.94 -4.48 -4.76
C SER A 261 -28.39 -4.65 -4.31
N PRO A 262 -28.64 -5.15 -3.09
CA PRO A 262 -27.63 -5.67 -2.15
C PRO A 262 -27.12 -7.07 -2.55
N LEU A 263 -25.87 -7.37 -2.17
CA LEU A 263 -25.23 -8.65 -2.38
C LEU A 263 -25.40 -9.54 -1.13
N ASN A 264 -25.10 -10.84 -1.25
CA ASN A 264 -24.97 -11.72 -0.11
C ASN A 264 -23.48 -11.97 0.18
N TRP A 265 -22.98 -11.46 1.32
CA TRP A 265 -21.58 -11.58 1.68
C TRP A 265 -21.13 -13.01 1.89
N SER A 266 -21.99 -13.84 2.47
CA SER A 266 -21.69 -15.24 2.73
C SER A 266 -21.44 -16.04 1.44
N GLN A 267 -22.03 -15.62 0.32
CA GLN A 267 -21.80 -16.18 -1.02
C GLN A 267 -20.60 -15.51 -1.71
N LEU A 268 -20.48 -14.18 -1.63
CA LEU A 268 -19.43 -13.42 -2.28
C LEU A 268 -18.05 -13.74 -1.70
N LYS A 269 -17.92 -13.92 -0.39
CA LYS A 269 -16.63 -14.18 0.27
C LYS A 269 -15.87 -15.37 -0.30
N PRO A 270 -16.44 -16.60 -0.38
CA PRO A 270 -15.74 -17.74 -0.98
C PRO A 270 -15.46 -17.53 -2.47
N HIS A 271 -16.34 -16.81 -3.17
CA HIS A 271 -16.14 -16.46 -4.57
C HIS A 271 -14.93 -15.54 -4.77
N LEU A 272 -14.76 -14.51 -3.93
CA LEU A 272 -13.59 -13.62 -3.95
C LEU A 272 -12.29 -14.37 -3.64
N LEU A 273 -12.31 -15.34 -2.73
CA LEU A 273 -11.16 -16.20 -2.47
C LEU A 273 -10.76 -16.98 -3.74
N SER A 274 -11.72 -17.63 -4.38
CA SER A 274 -11.50 -18.38 -5.63
C SER A 274 -11.04 -17.46 -6.75
N PHE A 275 -11.60 -16.27 -6.84
CA PHE A 275 -11.21 -15.23 -7.80
C PHE A 275 -9.74 -14.84 -7.63
N CYS A 276 -9.31 -14.53 -6.40
CA CYS A 276 -7.93 -14.18 -6.11
C CYS A 276 -6.98 -15.36 -6.39
N GLN A 277 -7.37 -16.59 -6.10
CA GLN A 277 -6.57 -17.77 -6.45
C GLN A 277 -6.40 -17.93 -7.96
N LYS A 278 -7.48 -17.73 -8.73
CA LYS A 278 -7.46 -17.89 -10.19
C LYS A 278 -6.67 -16.79 -10.89
N TYR A 279 -6.87 -15.54 -10.49
CA TYR A 279 -6.32 -14.38 -11.21
C TYR A 279 -5.13 -13.74 -10.51
N GLY A 280 -4.74 -14.17 -9.32
CA GLY A 280 -3.74 -13.53 -8.47
C GLY A 280 -2.37 -13.31 -9.10
N LYS A 281 -1.99 -14.13 -10.11
CA LYS A 281 -0.74 -13.91 -10.87
C LYS A 281 -0.77 -12.56 -11.61
N ASN A 282 -1.93 -12.19 -12.13
CA ASN A 282 -2.16 -11.00 -12.95
C ASN A 282 -2.85 -9.87 -12.18
N LEU A 283 -3.55 -10.21 -11.09
CA LEU A 283 -4.19 -9.26 -10.21
C LEU A 283 -3.13 -8.57 -9.34
N LEU A 284 -2.94 -7.27 -9.47
CA LEU A 284 -2.04 -6.50 -8.62
C LEU A 284 -2.77 -5.97 -7.39
N ARG A 285 -3.97 -5.40 -7.59
CA ARG A 285 -4.79 -4.83 -6.53
C ARG A 285 -6.27 -5.05 -6.80
N LEU A 286 -7.02 -5.36 -5.75
CA LEU A 286 -8.47 -5.30 -5.72
C LEU A 286 -8.89 -4.47 -4.51
N LYS A 287 -9.74 -3.48 -4.71
CA LYS A 287 -10.39 -2.70 -3.65
C LYS A 287 -11.88 -2.61 -3.94
N GLY A 288 -12.73 -2.74 -2.92
CA GLY A 288 -14.15 -2.60 -3.12
C GLY A 288 -14.91 -2.14 -1.89
N ILE A 289 -16.07 -1.54 -2.12
CA ILE A 289 -17.11 -1.39 -1.11
C ILE A 289 -18.28 -2.28 -1.55
N ILE A 290 -18.71 -3.11 -0.64
CA ILE A 290 -19.79 -4.07 -0.85
C ILE A 290 -20.98 -3.70 0.04
N HIS A 291 -22.12 -3.46 -0.59
CA HIS A 291 -23.40 -3.40 0.09
C HIS A 291 -23.97 -4.81 0.16
N ALA A 292 -23.96 -5.40 1.34
CA ALA A 292 -24.40 -6.76 1.57
C ALA A 292 -25.65 -6.78 2.48
N ALA A 293 -26.67 -7.52 2.07
CA ALA A 293 -27.94 -7.62 2.80
C ALA A 293 -27.81 -8.38 4.12
N ASP A 294 -26.83 -9.26 4.23
CA ASP A 294 -26.54 -10.09 5.41
C ASP A 294 -25.49 -9.45 6.35
N GLN A 295 -25.19 -8.16 6.15
CA GLN A 295 -24.28 -7.40 7.00
C GLN A 295 -24.96 -6.14 7.53
N SER A 296 -24.56 -5.72 8.75
CA SER A 296 -25.13 -4.55 9.42
C SER A 296 -24.67 -3.21 8.82
N ALA A 297 -23.60 -3.23 8.03
CA ALA A 297 -23.00 -2.05 7.41
C ALA A 297 -22.24 -2.46 6.13
N PRO A 298 -21.88 -1.50 5.28
CA PRO A 298 -21.06 -1.79 4.10
C PRO A 298 -19.73 -2.40 4.48
N LEU A 299 -19.24 -3.29 3.61
CA LEU A 299 -17.95 -3.94 3.77
C LEU A 299 -16.93 -3.31 2.83
N ALA A 300 -15.83 -2.90 3.39
CA ALA A 300 -14.64 -2.62 2.63
C ALA A 300 -13.83 -3.90 2.42
N ILE A 301 -13.50 -4.18 1.17
CA ILE A 301 -12.72 -5.35 0.77
C ILE A 301 -11.45 -4.96 0.06
N HIS A 302 -10.40 -5.74 0.29
CA HIS A 302 -9.12 -5.59 -0.39
C HIS A 302 -8.53 -6.92 -0.77
N ALA A 303 -7.73 -6.93 -1.83
CA ALA A 303 -6.78 -8.00 -2.10
C ALA A 303 -5.53 -7.45 -2.81
N VAL A 304 -4.42 -8.12 -2.59
CA VAL A 304 -3.19 -7.95 -3.37
C VAL A 304 -2.78 -9.33 -3.88
N HIS A 305 -2.63 -9.45 -5.18
CA HIS A 305 -2.35 -10.72 -5.83
C HIS A 305 -3.32 -11.84 -5.39
N PHE A 306 -2.79 -12.92 -4.85
CA PHE A 306 -3.55 -14.10 -4.40
C PHE A 306 -4.21 -13.91 -3.03
N THR A 307 -3.92 -12.80 -2.34
CA THR A 307 -4.23 -12.63 -0.93
C THR A 307 -5.35 -11.61 -0.72
N PRO A 308 -6.57 -12.05 -0.44
CA PRO A 308 -7.62 -11.18 0.07
C PRO A 308 -7.40 -10.91 1.55
N TYR A 309 -7.67 -9.68 1.97
CA TYR A 309 -7.60 -9.25 3.37
C TYR A 309 -8.93 -9.48 4.09
N PRO A 310 -8.91 -9.59 5.43
CA PRO A 310 -10.13 -9.55 6.21
C PRO A 310 -10.95 -8.30 5.87
N PRO A 311 -12.27 -8.43 5.63
CA PRO A 311 -13.11 -7.29 5.33
C PRO A 311 -13.26 -6.40 6.57
N THR A 312 -13.45 -5.09 6.34
CA THR A 312 -13.70 -4.11 7.39
C THR A 312 -15.13 -3.58 7.26
N LEU A 313 -15.88 -3.58 8.34
CA LEU A 313 -17.20 -2.92 8.41
C LEU A 313 -17.00 -1.40 8.44
N LEU A 314 -17.74 -0.69 7.61
CA LEU A 314 -17.70 0.76 7.51
C LEU A 314 -18.80 1.39 8.40
N GLU A 315 -18.57 2.59 8.93
CA GLU A 315 -19.54 3.30 9.81
C GLU A 315 -20.68 3.99 9.02
N GLY A 316 -21.30 3.26 8.11
CA GLY A 316 -22.45 3.76 7.36
C GLY A 316 -22.21 3.88 5.86
N TRP A 317 -23.27 4.26 5.16
CA TRP A 317 -23.28 4.49 3.72
C TRP A 317 -23.51 5.97 3.45
N THR A 318 -22.75 6.55 2.56
CA THR A 318 -22.79 7.98 2.27
C THR A 318 -23.58 8.33 1.01
N GLU A 319 -24.08 7.33 0.28
CA GLU A 319 -24.83 7.52 -0.98
C GLU A 319 -26.31 7.20 -0.77
N GLU A 320 -27.18 7.92 -1.48
CA GLU A 320 -28.64 7.68 -1.47
C GLU A 320 -29.00 6.31 -2.06
N GLU A 321 -28.21 5.85 -3.06
CA GLU A 321 -28.34 4.52 -3.65
C GLU A 321 -27.03 3.73 -3.46
N PRO A 322 -26.99 2.80 -2.51
CA PRO A 322 -25.79 2.03 -2.24
C PRO A 322 -25.50 1.03 -3.36
N LEU A 323 -24.41 1.25 -4.10
CA LEU A 323 -23.94 0.35 -5.16
C LEU A 323 -22.64 -0.32 -4.72
N SER A 324 -22.57 -1.65 -4.85
CA SER A 324 -21.34 -2.39 -4.68
C SER A 324 -20.38 -2.09 -5.84
N ARG A 325 -19.16 -1.71 -5.51
CA ARG A 325 -18.13 -1.34 -6.50
C ARG A 325 -16.81 -1.99 -6.15
N ILE A 326 -16.15 -2.55 -7.16
CA ILE A 326 -14.82 -3.17 -7.03
C ILE A 326 -13.91 -2.57 -8.09
N VAL A 327 -12.83 -1.93 -7.65
CA VAL A 327 -11.74 -1.47 -8.52
C VAL A 327 -10.72 -2.59 -8.63
N ILE A 328 -10.37 -2.93 -9.85
CA ILE A 328 -9.38 -3.95 -10.20
C ILE A 328 -8.19 -3.26 -10.87
N ILE A 329 -7.01 -3.57 -10.42
CA ILE A 329 -5.76 -3.19 -11.07
C ILE A 329 -4.99 -4.47 -11.34
N GLY A 330 -4.56 -4.68 -12.57
CA GLY A 330 -3.82 -5.88 -12.92
C GLY A 330 -3.13 -5.80 -14.26
N LYS A 331 -2.26 -6.79 -14.48
CA LYS A 331 -1.47 -6.95 -15.68
C LYS A 331 -2.14 -7.94 -16.61
N ASP A 332 -2.23 -7.62 -17.89
CA ASP A 332 -2.77 -8.53 -18.92
C ASP A 332 -4.17 -9.12 -18.56
N LEU A 333 -5.00 -8.35 -17.86
CA LEU A 333 -6.36 -8.76 -17.51
C LEU A 333 -7.33 -8.42 -18.62
N ASN A 334 -8.16 -9.41 -19.00
CA ASN A 334 -9.29 -9.17 -19.88
C ASN A 334 -10.49 -8.65 -19.08
N GLU A 335 -10.82 -7.37 -19.24
CA GLU A 335 -11.90 -6.72 -18.49
C GLU A 335 -13.24 -7.46 -18.59
N LEU A 336 -13.62 -7.93 -19.79
CA LEU A 336 -14.90 -8.64 -19.98
C LEU A 336 -14.92 -9.98 -19.24
N GLU A 337 -13.81 -10.71 -19.24
CA GLU A 337 -13.69 -11.97 -18.50
C GLU A 337 -13.77 -11.72 -16.99
N ILE A 338 -13.05 -10.72 -16.49
CA ILE A 338 -13.03 -10.37 -15.08
C ILE A 338 -14.41 -9.92 -14.60
N ARG A 339 -15.10 -9.08 -15.38
CA ARG A 339 -16.49 -8.66 -15.07
C ARG A 339 -17.43 -9.86 -14.97
N LYS A 340 -17.35 -10.79 -15.92
CA LYS A 340 -18.15 -12.02 -15.89
C LYS A 340 -17.81 -12.88 -14.67
N ALA A 341 -16.51 -13.07 -14.40
CA ALA A 341 -16.06 -13.87 -13.28
C ALA A 341 -16.54 -13.31 -11.94
N LEU A 342 -16.54 -12.00 -11.73
CA LEU A 342 -17.02 -11.38 -10.49
C LEU A 342 -18.54 -11.35 -10.34
N MET A 343 -19.30 -11.53 -11.44
CA MET A 343 -20.76 -11.54 -11.39
C MET A 343 -21.39 -12.94 -11.32
N GLN A 344 -20.59 -14.00 -11.35
CA GLN A 344 -21.04 -15.41 -11.38
C GLN A 344 -20.93 -16.09 -9.99
N PHE A 345 -21.50 -15.49 -8.93
CA PHE A 345 -21.51 -16.07 -7.58
C PHE A 345 -22.92 -16.30 -7.04
#